data_756b1a494f5fa5c38056c628e6c4a292
#
_entry.id   756b1a494f5fa5c38056c628e6c4a292
#
_cell.length_a   1.000
_cell.length_b   1.000
_cell.length_c   1.000
_cell.angle_alpha   90.00
_cell.angle_beta   90.00
_cell.angle_gamma   90.00
#
_symmetry.space_group_name_H-M   'P 1'
#
loop_
_entity.id
_entity.type
_entity.pdbx_description
1 polymer ?
#
loop_
_entity_poly.entity_id
_entity_poly.type
_entity_poly.pdbx_seq_one_letter_code
_entity_poly.pdbx_strand_id
1 'polypeptide(L)'
;MNDRLRISVRTPELSIGRARPLIFLLVLLHIMAAAATAQTTARQPSGNQQPDGKAVSAAPPNGTITGRVLADEGHPVANAAIVAFGLNTGGPPAGDTTDADGKFEVKNLRPGAYNVQVTAPGYVVLPEAGAELGSPRLYRVGETVNFTLVKGGVITGTVTDSSGEPVIAATVRAVRVRKPTEQPAASFSYIMPRMTDDRGIYRLYGIEPGIYVIAVGGSVQSYGSVNAYDGDAPTYYPSATRDNAAELTVRAGEELTGIDVRYRGERGHTVSGFVSGQLSDPNSRYGGVSITLTQAASGMPESFTFIQSEDSTRSFALNGAADGEYFLTAMRNVGNTSEVLMAMRKISVRGADVTGVELKLEALGALSGNVVLEPLPKADCRNQRNSTLEEIAIAARRDAKTKKDEENTLPFLFFRRMRVAPSAKGEFTLHNLRDGSHRLDVQLPGEDWYVRSITLPGAAVAAATATPRAAAQSKTTQTPGVFTLKPGERLSGLTVTIGQGAARLSGRVAQAAEGASLPANLRVHLVPVEAERAADALRYMETSVESDGKFALGGIAPGRYWILARIAPAVNGNEDEERRPLAFEAAERDKLRREAESAGMKIDLQPCQRLADYVLNYNQTSQPKQPSVK
;
A
#
# COMPACT_ATOMS: atom_id res chain seq x y z
N MET A 1 -12.80 49.84 68.52
CA MET A 1 -14.23 49.82 68.15
C MET A 1 -14.34 48.98 66.86
N ASN A 2 -14.86 47.76 67.04
CA ASN A 2 -14.99 46.72 66.01
C ASN A 2 -16.18 47.02 65.12
N ASP A 3 -16.00 46.84 63.85
CA ASP A 3 -17.14 46.42 63.01
C ASP A 3 -16.66 45.43 61.96
N ARG A 4 -17.16 44.16 62.09
CA ARG A 4 -16.95 43.03 61.18
C ARG A 4 -18.10 43.03 60.18
N LEU A 5 -17.83 43.28 58.94
CA LEU A 5 -18.77 42.97 57.85
C LEU A 5 -18.64 41.49 57.48
N ARG A 6 -19.70 40.71 57.72
CA ARG A 6 -19.87 39.35 57.17
C ARG A 6 -20.51 39.45 55.82
N ILE A 7 -19.79 39.00 54.77
CA ILE A 7 -20.36 38.76 53.45
C ILE A 7 -20.72 37.28 53.38
N SER A 8 -22.01 36.99 53.25
CA SER A 8 -22.56 35.67 53.01
C SER A 8 -22.51 35.36 51.51
N VAL A 9 -21.70 34.37 51.14
CA VAL A 9 -21.68 33.82 49.77
C VAL A 9 -22.59 32.61 49.77
N ARG A 10 -23.70 32.68 49.01
CA ARG A 10 -24.55 31.54 48.69
C ARG A 10 -23.92 30.79 47.54
N THR A 11 -23.57 29.52 47.75
CA THR A 11 -23.21 28.56 46.72
C THR A 11 -24.50 27.93 46.16
N PRO A 12 -24.67 27.82 44.84
CA PRO A 12 -25.71 26.97 44.29
C PRO A 12 -25.21 25.52 44.25
N GLU A 13 -25.95 24.61 44.82
CA GLU A 13 -25.78 23.18 44.68
C GLU A 13 -26.10 22.78 43.22
N LEU A 14 -25.11 22.28 42.51
CA LEU A 14 -25.31 21.54 41.25
C LEU A 14 -25.30 20.04 41.57
N SER A 15 -26.43 19.42 41.32
CA SER A 15 -26.62 17.98 41.40
C SER A 15 -25.75 17.26 40.38
N ILE A 16 -24.80 16.48 40.83
CA ILE A 16 -23.98 15.61 39.98
C ILE A 16 -24.79 14.37 39.62
N GLY A 17 -25.39 14.39 38.43
CA GLY A 17 -25.92 13.23 37.76
C GLY A 17 -24.76 12.35 37.25
N ARG A 18 -24.77 11.10 37.69
CA ARG A 18 -23.83 10.06 37.25
C ARG A 18 -23.85 9.89 35.73
N ALA A 19 -22.88 10.37 35.01
CA ALA A 19 -22.63 10.03 33.61
C ALA A 19 -21.48 9.01 33.54
N ARG A 20 -21.81 7.85 33.02
CA ARG A 20 -20.91 6.72 32.78
C ARG A 20 -19.93 7.02 31.64
N PRO A 21 -18.75 6.37 31.59
CA PRO A 21 -17.75 6.60 30.54
C PRO A 21 -18.13 5.82 29.27
N LEU A 22 -18.77 6.50 28.31
CA LEU A 22 -19.24 5.94 27.03
C LEU A 22 -18.75 6.75 25.83
N ILE A 23 -17.68 7.52 25.98
CA ILE A 23 -17.22 8.45 24.92
C ILE A 23 -16.07 7.88 24.06
N PHE A 24 -15.38 6.82 24.47
CA PHE A 24 -14.25 6.30 23.72
C PHE A 24 -14.58 5.29 22.61
N LEU A 25 -15.84 4.85 22.51
CA LEU A 25 -16.30 3.94 21.42
C LEU A 25 -16.87 4.70 20.22
N LEU A 26 -17.01 6.00 20.32
CA LEU A 26 -17.77 6.82 19.33
C LEU A 26 -16.93 7.35 18.16
N VAL A 27 -15.63 7.39 18.22
CA VAL A 27 -14.80 7.92 17.12
C VAL A 27 -14.50 6.86 16.05
N LEU A 28 -14.45 5.58 16.40
CA LEU A 28 -14.43 4.50 15.39
C LEU A 28 -15.84 4.22 14.83
N LEU A 29 -16.90 4.59 15.57
CA LEU A 29 -18.30 4.42 15.16
C LEU A 29 -18.84 5.58 14.32
N HIS A 30 -18.23 6.74 14.35
CA HIS A 30 -18.70 7.91 13.55
C HIS A 30 -18.39 7.82 12.05
N ILE A 31 -17.58 6.87 11.62
CA ILE A 31 -17.48 6.50 10.19
C ILE A 31 -18.59 5.50 9.80
N MET A 32 -19.29 4.90 10.77
CA MET A 32 -20.32 3.87 10.56
C MET A 32 -21.76 4.33 10.79
N ALA A 33 -22.03 5.53 11.30
CA ALA A 33 -23.38 5.93 11.78
C ALA A 33 -24.09 7.02 10.97
N ALA A 34 -23.72 7.21 9.69
CA ALA A 34 -24.46 8.12 8.81
C ALA A 34 -25.47 7.43 7.87
N ALA A 35 -25.93 6.22 8.20
CA ALA A 35 -26.83 5.45 7.34
C ALA A 35 -28.00 4.80 8.08
N ALA A 36 -28.66 5.50 9.01
CA ALA A 36 -29.93 5.00 9.53
C ALA A 36 -30.81 6.14 10.08
N THR A 37 -31.43 6.91 9.20
CA THR A 37 -32.80 7.47 9.40
C THR A 37 -33.25 8.17 8.11
N ALA A 38 -33.85 7.42 7.22
CA ALA A 38 -34.81 7.92 6.25
C ALA A 38 -35.92 6.88 6.11
N GLN A 39 -36.86 6.91 7.04
CA GLN A 39 -38.16 6.27 6.83
C GLN A 39 -39.07 7.22 6.05
N THR A 40 -39.25 6.92 4.83
CA THR A 40 -40.46 6.65 4.05
C THR A 40 -41.72 7.40 4.42
N THR A 41 -42.15 8.27 3.54
CA THR A 41 -43.56 8.42 3.20
C THR A 41 -43.71 8.17 1.69
N ALA A 42 -44.33 7.04 1.40
CA ALA A 42 -44.74 6.67 0.05
C ALA A 42 -45.88 7.60 -0.41
N ARG A 43 -45.66 8.23 -1.54
CA ARG A 43 -46.73 8.82 -2.35
C ARG A 43 -46.67 8.20 -3.75
N GLN A 44 -47.65 7.35 -4.04
CA GLN A 44 -47.89 6.88 -5.41
C GLN A 44 -48.28 8.05 -6.32
N PRO A 45 -47.78 8.08 -7.54
CA PRO A 45 -48.52 8.60 -8.67
C PRO A 45 -48.85 7.47 -9.66
N SER A 46 -50.13 7.39 -9.95
CA SER A 46 -50.68 6.64 -11.07
C SER A 46 -50.38 7.32 -12.39
N GLY A 47 -50.13 6.53 -13.44
CA GLY A 47 -50.36 6.98 -14.80
C GLY A 47 -49.23 6.65 -15.79
N ASN A 48 -49.43 5.55 -16.51
CA ASN A 48 -49.01 5.21 -17.87
C ASN A 48 -48.11 6.19 -18.65
N GLN A 49 -46.94 5.66 -19.08
CA GLN A 49 -46.63 5.53 -20.51
C GLN A 49 -45.30 4.80 -20.67
N GLN A 50 -45.32 3.72 -21.41
CA GLN A 50 -44.19 2.87 -21.79
C GLN A 50 -43.58 3.43 -23.07
N PRO A 51 -42.28 3.63 -23.15
CA PRO A 51 -41.51 3.52 -24.39
C PRO A 51 -40.61 2.30 -24.37
N ASP A 52 -40.52 1.70 -25.52
CA ASP A 52 -39.90 0.48 -25.92
C ASP A 52 -38.53 0.18 -25.29
N GLY A 53 -38.43 -1.07 -24.88
CA GLY A 53 -37.29 -1.64 -24.17
C GLY A 53 -36.03 -1.77 -25.00
N LYS A 54 -34.99 -1.13 -24.52
CA LYS A 54 -33.65 -1.73 -24.52
C LYS A 54 -33.52 -2.49 -23.21
N ALA A 55 -33.33 -3.80 -23.31
CA ALA A 55 -33.04 -4.65 -22.15
C ALA A 55 -31.86 -4.05 -21.40
N VAL A 56 -32.13 -3.44 -20.24
CA VAL A 56 -31.11 -3.09 -19.27
C VAL A 56 -30.56 -4.43 -18.80
N SER A 57 -29.33 -4.75 -19.18
CA SER A 57 -28.61 -5.92 -18.67
C SER A 57 -28.72 -5.90 -17.15
N ALA A 58 -29.38 -6.90 -16.58
CA ALA A 58 -29.51 -7.03 -15.13
C ALA A 58 -28.09 -6.99 -14.53
N ALA A 59 -27.92 -6.14 -13.50
CA ALA A 59 -26.67 -6.11 -12.76
C ALA A 59 -26.31 -7.55 -12.32
N PRO A 60 -25.05 -7.97 -12.45
CA PRO A 60 -24.66 -9.30 -12.04
C PRO A 60 -25.01 -9.53 -10.56
N PRO A 61 -25.46 -10.72 -10.18
CA PRO A 61 -25.90 -10.99 -8.82
C PRO A 61 -24.75 -10.79 -7.83
N ASN A 62 -25.07 -10.26 -6.65
CA ASN A 62 -24.12 -10.17 -5.55
C ASN A 62 -23.65 -11.59 -5.15
N GLY A 63 -22.38 -11.70 -4.78
CA GLY A 63 -21.80 -12.97 -4.38
C GLY A 63 -21.12 -12.88 -3.02
N THR A 64 -20.31 -13.87 -2.71
CA THR A 64 -19.65 -14.05 -1.42
C THR A 64 -18.14 -14.21 -1.56
N ILE A 65 -17.39 -13.86 -0.52
CA ILE A 65 -16.02 -14.31 -0.28
C ILE A 65 -16.06 -15.15 0.98
N THR A 66 -15.59 -16.39 0.89
CA THR A 66 -15.55 -17.33 2.01
C THR A 66 -14.13 -17.59 2.44
N GLY A 67 -13.94 -18.15 3.64
CA GLY A 67 -12.60 -18.52 4.04
C GLY A 67 -12.47 -19.04 5.44
N ARG A 68 -11.23 -19.14 5.88
CA ARG A 68 -10.90 -19.63 7.21
C ARG A 68 -9.74 -18.85 7.81
N VAL A 69 -9.81 -18.60 9.12
CA VAL A 69 -8.74 -17.99 9.90
C VAL A 69 -8.18 -19.02 10.85
N LEU A 70 -6.88 -19.27 10.73
CA LEU A 70 -6.13 -20.22 11.53
C LEU A 70 -5.00 -19.51 12.28
N ALA A 71 -4.63 -20.00 13.45
CA ALA A 71 -3.36 -19.67 14.07
C ALA A 71 -2.22 -20.47 13.39
N ASP A 72 -0.96 -20.09 13.66
CA ASP A 72 0.26 -20.69 13.10
C ASP A 72 0.34 -22.22 13.32
N GLU A 73 -0.21 -22.76 14.42
CA GLU A 73 -0.29 -24.18 14.70
C GLU A 73 -1.50 -24.88 14.05
N GLY A 74 -2.24 -24.19 13.18
CA GLY A 74 -3.42 -24.71 12.50
C GLY A 74 -4.71 -24.71 13.33
N HIS A 75 -4.70 -24.14 14.53
CA HIS A 75 -5.88 -24.00 15.36
C HIS A 75 -6.83 -22.92 14.80
N PRO A 76 -8.17 -23.16 14.80
CA PRO A 76 -9.11 -22.15 14.34
C PRO A 76 -9.13 -20.93 15.26
N VAL A 77 -9.22 -19.74 14.67
CA VAL A 77 -9.39 -18.49 15.41
C VAL A 77 -10.84 -18.06 15.31
N ALA A 78 -11.59 -18.26 16.39
CA ALA A 78 -12.98 -17.82 16.51
C ALA A 78 -13.07 -16.33 16.85
N ASN A 79 -14.21 -15.70 16.48
CA ASN A 79 -14.50 -14.28 16.73
C ASN A 79 -13.46 -13.30 16.12
N ALA A 80 -12.76 -13.71 15.08
CA ALA A 80 -11.96 -12.78 14.29
C ALA A 80 -12.87 -11.94 13.39
N ALA A 81 -12.71 -10.61 13.43
CA ALA A 81 -13.46 -9.71 12.58
C ALA A 81 -12.85 -9.69 11.18
N ILE A 82 -13.68 -9.89 10.17
CA ILE A 82 -13.34 -9.85 8.74
C ILE A 82 -13.98 -8.62 8.12
N VAL A 83 -13.22 -7.83 7.39
CA VAL A 83 -13.74 -6.66 6.66
C VAL A 83 -13.23 -6.67 5.23
N ALA A 84 -14.16 -6.61 4.28
CA ALA A 84 -13.87 -6.54 2.85
C ALA A 84 -14.10 -5.11 2.33
N PHE A 85 -13.03 -4.46 1.88
CA PHE A 85 -13.05 -3.13 1.26
C PHE A 85 -12.97 -3.30 -0.26
N GLY A 86 -14.04 -2.93 -0.95
CA GLY A 86 -14.04 -2.99 -2.41
C GLY A 86 -13.27 -1.83 -3.05
N LEU A 87 -12.49 -2.15 -4.08
CA LEU A 87 -11.90 -1.13 -4.93
C LEU A 87 -12.99 -0.53 -5.81
N ASN A 88 -13.43 0.67 -5.58
CA ASN A 88 -14.40 1.36 -6.44
C ASN A 88 -15.82 0.73 -6.51
N THR A 89 -16.21 -0.09 -5.52
CA THR A 89 -17.56 -0.69 -5.50
C THR A 89 -18.66 0.27 -5.06
N GLY A 90 -18.31 1.46 -4.59
CA GLY A 90 -19.24 2.56 -4.24
C GLY A 90 -20.15 2.26 -3.04
N GLY A 91 -19.88 1.20 -2.27
CA GLY A 91 -20.63 0.81 -1.08
C GLY A 91 -19.81 0.87 0.20
N PRO A 92 -20.45 0.78 1.39
CA PRO A 92 -19.75 0.61 2.65
C PRO A 92 -18.98 -0.72 2.65
N PRO A 93 -17.91 -0.84 3.47
CA PRO A 93 -17.25 -2.12 3.67
C PRO A 93 -18.23 -3.18 4.14
N ALA A 94 -18.10 -4.40 3.61
CA ALA A 94 -18.86 -5.56 4.09
C ALA A 94 -18.01 -6.36 5.09
N GLY A 95 -18.64 -7.00 6.05
CA GLY A 95 -17.90 -7.73 7.07
C GLY A 95 -18.60 -8.98 7.54
N ASP A 96 -17.86 -9.80 8.26
CA ASP A 96 -18.30 -11.01 8.95
C ASP A 96 -17.42 -11.26 10.18
N THR A 97 -17.77 -12.27 10.97
CA THR A 97 -16.99 -12.72 12.12
C THR A 97 -16.82 -14.24 12.03
N THR A 98 -15.63 -14.74 12.31
CA THR A 98 -15.36 -16.18 12.24
C THR A 98 -16.14 -16.96 13.31
N ASP A 99 -16.63 -18.13 12.92
CA ASP A 99 -17.26 -19.10 13.79
C ASP A 99 -16.24 -19.87 14.66
N ALA A 100 -16.72 -20.89 15.43
CA ALA A 100 -15.88 -21.74 16.28
C ALA A 100 -14.82 -22.53 15.50
N ASP A 101 -15.08 -22.83 14.23
CA ASP A 101 -14.16 -23.52 13.32
C ASP A 101 -13.21 -22.54 12.59
N GLY A 102 -13.28 -21.24 12.89
CA GLY A 102 -12.54 -20.19 12.22
C GLY A 102 -13.07 -19.84 10.82
N LYS A 103 -14.25 -20.30 10.41
CA LYS A 103 -14.82 -20.04 9.08
C LYS A 103 -15.56 -18.71 9.05
N PHE A 104 -15.56 -18.07 7.89
CA PHE A 104 -16.31 -16.84 7.63
C PHE A 104 -16.92 -16.83 6.23
N GLU A 105 -17.96 -15.99 6.04
CA GLU A 105 -18.61 -15.77 4.77
C GLU A 105 -19.08 -14.31 4.63
N VAL A 106 -18.30 -13.48 3.94
CA VAL A 106 -18.69 -12.10 3.64
C VAL A 106 -19.65 -12.09 2.46
N LYS A 107 -20.91 -11.68 2.71
CA LYS A 107 -22.03 -11.78 1.77
C LYS A 107 -22.34 -10.46 1.07
N ASN A 108 -23.19 -10.54 0.03
CA ASN A 108 -23.74 -9.39 -0.69
C ASN A 108 -22.69 -8.51 -1.36
N LEU A 109 -21.55 -9.08 -1.76
CA LEU A 109 -20.49 -8.40 -2.45
C LEU A 109 -20.84 -8.22 -3.93
N ARG A 110 -20.74 -7.00 -4.43
CA ARG A 110 -20.84 -6.73 -5.88
C ARG A 110 -19.63 -7.32 -6.60
N PRO A 111 -19.73 -7.66 -7.89
CA PRO A 111 -18.55 -7.98 -8.67
C PRO A 111 -17.49 -6.89 -8.54
N GLY A 112 -16.25 -7.28 -8.29
CA GLY A 112 -15.16 -6.35 -8.04
C GLY A 112 -13.97 -6.99 -7.34
N ALA A 113 -12.91 -6.21 -7.17
CA ALA A 113 -11.73 -6.58 -6.41
C ALA A 113 -11.82 -6.02 -4.98
N TYR A 114 -11.47 -6.84 -4.00
CA TYR A 114 -11.60 -6.55 -2.59
C TYR A 114 -10.28 -6.72 -1.84
N ASN A 115 -9.96 -5.75 -0.99
CA ASN A 115 -8.98 -5.93 0.06
C ASN A 115 -9.71 -6.53 1.27
N VAL A 116 -9.38 -7.76 1.65
CA VAL A 116 -9.95 -8.45 2.80
C VAL A 116 -8.97 -8.37 3.96
N GLN A 117 -9.41 -7.78 5.06
CA GLN A 117 -8.64 -7.62 6.28
C GLN A 117 -9.22 -8.49 7.38
N VAL A 118 -8.34 -9.04 8.21
CA VAL A 118 -8.70 -9.80 9.39
C VAL A 118 -8.10 -9.16 10.65
N THR A 119 -8.88 -9.06 11.70
CA THR A 119 -8.44 -8.56 13.00
C THR A 119 -8.92 -9.52 14.10
N ALA A 120 -8.00 -10.00 14.91
CA ALA A 120 -8.31 -10.83 16.08
C ALA A 120 -7.52 -10.33 17.30
N PRO A 121 -8.15 -10.19 18.49
CA PRO A 121 -7.45 -9.74 19.68
C PRO A 121 -6.27 -10.65 20.04
N GLY A 122 -5.11 -10.06 20.25
CA GLY A 122 -3.88 -10.80 20.61
C GLY A 122 -3.17 -11.48 19.44
N TYR A 123 -3.65 -11.34 18.21
CA TYR A 123 -3.05 -11.89 17.01
C TYR A 123 -2.65 -10.80 16.03
N VAL A 124 -1.71 -11.13 15.16
CA VAL A 124 -1.26 -10.29 14.03
C VAL A 124 -1.20 -11.14 12.76
N VAL A 125 -1.40 -10.48 11.62
CA VAL A 125 -1.23 -11.08 10.30
C VAL A 125 0.23 -10.97 9.92
N LEU A 126 0.89 -12.06 9.58
CA LEU A 126 2.21 -11.99 8.98
C LEU A 126 2.09 -11.61 7.50
N PRO A 127 2.98 -10.75 7.00
CA PRO A 127 3.07 -10.49 5.58
C PRO A 127 3.29 -11.78 4.81
N GLU A 128 2.53 -12.00 3.74
CA GLU A 128 2.81 -13.11 2.82
C GLU A 128 4.20 -12.94 2.20
N ALA A 129 4.95 -14.04 2.08
CA ALA A 129 6.26 -14.02 1.43
C ALA A 129 6.11 -13.49 -0.02
N GLY A 130 6.88 -12.47 -0.36
CA GLY A 130 6.78 -11.80 -1.67
C GLY A 130 5.65 -10.77 -1.80
N ALA A 131 4.84 -10.56 -0.75
CA ALA A 131 3.85 -9.49 -0.76
C ALA A 131 4.56 -8.13 -0.76
N GLU A 132 4.13 -7.27 -1.68
CA GLU A 132 4.69 -5.92 -1.78
C GLU A 132 4.18 -5.02 -0.66
N LEU A 133 5.05 -4.22 -0.08
CA LEU A 133 4.71 -3.24 0.95
C LEU A 133 3.55 -2.33 0.51
N GLY A 134 2.45 -2.33 1.27
CA GLY A 134 1.27 -1.49 1.01
C GLY A 134 0.47 -1.89 -0.24
N SER A 135 0.73 -3.06 -0.83
CA SER A 135 -0.09 -3.66 -1.89
C SER A 135 -0.74 -4.93 -1.35
N PRO A 136 -1.86 -4.81 -0.62
CA PRO A 136 -2.55 -5.99 -0.11
C PRO A 136 -2.99 -6.86 -1.30
N ARG A 137 -2.99 -8.16 -1.09
CA ARG A 137 -3.59 -9.09 -2.04
C ARG A 137 -5.06 -8.73 -2.23
N LEU A 138 -5.49 -8.74 -3.47
CA LEU A 138 -6.89 -8.50 -3.81
C LEU A 138 -7.58 -9.81 -4.09
N TYR A 139 -8.77 -9.94 -3.54
CA TYR A 139 -9.64 -11.09 -3.68
C TYR A 139 -10.88 -10.73 -4.50
N ARG A 140 -11.49 -11.71 -5.11
CA ARG A 140 -12.69 -11.55 -5.95
C ARG A 140 -13.84 -12.35 -5.38
N VAL A 141 -15.03 -11.94 -5.74
CA VAL A 141 -16.24 -12.66 -5.39
C VAL A 141 -16.15 -14.11 -5.89
N GLY A 142 -16.50 -15.06 -5.03
CA GLY A 142 -16.40 -16.50 -5.28
C GLY A 142 -15.05 -17.13 -4.92
N GLU A 143 -14.06 -16.34 -4.47
CA GLU A 143 -12.79 -16.89 -3.99
C GLU A 143 -12.90 -17.35 -2.52
N THR A 144 -12.08 -18.35 -2.19
CA THR A 144 -11.86 -18.79 -0.82
C THR A 144 -10.52 -18.25 -0.32
N VAL A 145 -10.54 -17.61 0.84
CA VAL A 145 -9.39 -16.88 1.41
C VAL A 145 -9.02 -17.48 2.77
N ASN A 146 -7.80 -17.95 2.92
CA ASN A 146 -7.31 -18.43 4.20
C ASN A 146 -6.28 -17.48 4.78
N PHE A 147 -6.48 -17.13 6.05
CA PHE A 147 -5.54 -16.32 6.81
C PHE A 147 -4.84 -17.16 7.86
N THR A 148 -3.52 -16.98 7.96
CA THR A 148 -2.74 -17.51 9.07
C THR A 148 -2.33 -16.36 9.97
N LEU A 149 -2.73 -16.41 11.23
CA LEU A 149 -2.39 -15.42 12.24
C LEU A 149 -1.33 -16.01 13.18
N VAL A 150 -0.49 -15.16 13.72
CA VAL A 150 0.41 -15.52 14.80
C VAL A 150 0.08 -14.70 16.04
N LYS A 151 0.40 -15.22 17.23
CA LYS A 151 0.28 -14.43 18.46
C LYS A 151 1.16 -13.20 18.36
N GLY A 152 0.59 -12.03 18.59
CA GLY A 152 1.32 -10.78 18.67
C GLY A 152 2.24 -10.76 19.88
N GLY A 153 3.42 -10.19 19.72
CA GLY A 153 4.33 -9.94 20.83
C GLY A 153 3.80 -8.86 21.78
N VAL A 154 4.41 -8.80 22.95
CA VAL A 154 4.08 -7.83 24.00
C VAL A 154 5.38 -7.23 24.55
N ILE A 155 5.38 -5.92 24.83
CA ILE A 155 6.47 -5.23 25.52
C ILE A 155 5.88 -4.48 26.71
N THR A 156 6.44 -4.72 27.90
CA THR A 156 6.04 -4.03 29.13
C THR A 156 7.24 -3.49 29.88
N GLY A 157 7.01 -2.37 30.55
CA GLY A 157 8.03 -1.72 31.39
C GLY A 157 7.45 -0.54 32.13
N THR A 158 8.33 0.18 32.80
CA THR A 158 8.01 1.41 33.53
C THR A 158 8.74 2.61 32.91
N VAL A 159 8.15 3.78 33.02
CA VAL A 159 8.79 5.05 32.68
C VAL A 159 8.97 5.85 33.95
N THR A 160 10.20 6.20 34.29
CA THR A 160 10.54 7.02 35.44
C THR A 160 11.33 8.27 35.00
N ASP A 161 11.24 9.33 35.74
CA ASP A 161 12.06 10.53 35.55
C ASP A 161 13.47 10.35 36.13
N SER A 162 14.25 11.46 36.15
CA SER A 162 15.61 11.47 36.69
C SER A 162 15.68 11.23 38.21
N SER A 163 14.59 11.49 38.96
CA SER A 163 14.47 11.24 40.39
C SER A 163 13.98 9.86 40.76
N GLY A 164 13.53 9.08 39.75
CA GLY A 164 12.94 7.77 39.93
C GLY A 164 11.42 7.78 40.11
N GLU A 165 10.79 8.97 40.04
CA GLU A 165 9.33 9.11 40.13
C GLU A 165 8.66 8.65 38.81
N PRO A 166 7.42 8.06 38.87
CA PRO A 166 6.70 7.65 37.71
C PRO A 166 6.36 8.80 36.75
N VAL A 167 6.59 8.62 35.47
CA VAL A 167 6.13 9.53 34.40
C VAL A 167 4.75 9.12 33.95
N ILE A 168 3.74 9.89 34.32
CA ILE A 168 2.32 9.57 34.14
C ILE A 168 1.81 10.13 32.82
N ALA A 169 0.96 9.37 32.11
CA ALA A 169 0.32 9.75 30.85
C ALA A 169 1.32 10.09 29.73
N ALA A 170 2.56 9.61 29.80
CA ALA A 170 3.50 9.71 28.69
C ALA A 170 3.18 8.74 27.58
N THR A 171 3.23 9.19 26.33
CA THR A 171 3.00 8.34 25.16
C THR A 171 4.19 7.43 24.91
N VAL A 172 3.97 6.12 24.88
CA VAL A 172 4.97 5.09 24.58
C VAL A 172 4.67 4.44 23.23
N ARG A 173 5.70 4.29 22.41
CA ARG A 173 5.61 3.73 21.03
C ARG A 173 6.69 2.69 20.81
N ALA A 174 6.32 1.59 20.14
CA ALA A 174 7.30 0.69 19.51
C ALA A 174 7.51 1.12 18.05
N VAL A 175 8.75 1.48 17.73
CA VAL A 175 9.15 1.90 16.38
C VAL A 175 9.95 0.77 15.74
N ARG A 176 9.44 0.20 14.65
CA ARG A 176 10.12 -0.90 13.96
C ARG A 176 11.43 -0.42 13.33
N VAL A 177 12.51 -1.12 13.61
CA VAL A 177 13.81 -0.91 12.98
C VAL A 177 13.82 -1.71 11.68
N ARG A 178 14.07 -1.04 10.57
CA ARG A 178 14.21 -1.68 9.26
C ARG A 178 15.68 -1.85 8.95
N LYS A 179 16.07 -3.07 8.63
CA LYS A 179 17.38 -3.32 8.04
C LYS A 179 17.32 -3.08 6.54
N PRO A 180 18.38 -2.57 5.90
CA PRO A 180 18.40 -2.35 4.45
C PRO A 180 18.13 -3.62 3.63
N THR A 181 18.32 -4.81 4.22
CA THR A 181 18.09 -6.12 3.61
C THR A 181 16.72 -6.72 3.90
N GLU A 182 15.90 -6.11 4.78
CA GLU A 182 14.55 -6.58 5.05
C GLU A 182 13.57 -6.02 4.04
N GLN A 183 12.82 -6.92 3.40
CA GLN A 183 11.67 -6.50 2.60
C GLN A 183 10.70 -5.73 3.49
N PRO A 184 10.21 -4.56 3.06
CA PRO A 184 9.20 -3.85 3.81
C PRO A 184 7.98 -4.75 4.00
N ALA A 185 7.54 -4.93 5.24
CA ALA A 185 6.35 -5.70 5.53
C ALA A 185 5.15 -5.14 4.74
N ALA A 186 4.34 -6.03 4.17
CA ALA A 186 3.16 -5.65 3.39
C ALA A 186 2.08 -4.92 4.21
N SER A 187 2.14 -5.05 5.53
CA SER A 187 1.27 -4.35 6.47
C SER A 187 1.99 -3.18 7.12
N PHE A 188 1.37 -2.02 7.07
CA PHE A 188 1.68 -0.95 7.98
C PHE A 188 0.97 -1.32 9.30
N SER A 189 1.57 -2.21 10.09
CA SER A 189 1.08 -2.43 11.45
C SER A 189 1.42 -1.18 12.26
N TYR A 190 0.47 -0.26 12.27
CA TYR A 190 0.52 0.88 13.17
C TYR A 190 0.26 0.35 14.58
N ILE A 191 1.33 0.05 15.30
CA ILE A 191 1.23 -0.29 16.71
C ILE A 191 0.70 0.95 17.40
N MET A 192 -0.54 0.86 17.89
CA MET A 192 -1.19 1.98 18.56
C MET A 192 -0.34 2.42 19.76
N PRO A 193 0.05 3.70 19.83
CA PRO A 193 0.72 4.23 21.00
C PRO A 193 -0.11 3.97 22.26
N ARG A 194 0.55 3.76 23.39
CA ARG A 194 -0.08 3.62 24.69
C ARG A 194 0.45 4.67 25.64
N MET A 195 -0.38 5.10 26.57
CA MET A 195 0.04 6.01 27.61
C MET A 195 0.41 5.22 28.86
N THR A 196 1.38 5.71 29.61
CA THR A 196 1.72 5.19 30.93
C THR A 196 0.58 5.42 31.92
N ASP A 197 0.38 4.49 32.85
CA ASP A 197 -0.57 4.63 33.96
C ASP A 197 -0.03 5.55 35.08
N ASP A 198 -0.76 5.64 36.19
CA ASP A 198 -0.39 6.44 37.38
C ASP A 198 0.86 5.94 38.12
N ARG A 199 1.35 4.76 37.78
CA ARG A 199 2.60 4.18 38.29
C ARG A 199 3.72 4.20 37.25
N GLY A 200 3.50 4.87 36.12
CA GLY A 200 4.43 4.92 34.99
C GLY A 200 4.49 3.62 34.18
N ILE A 201 3.59 2.66 34.42
CA ILE A 201 3.61 1.36 33.73
C ILE A 201 2.99 1.48 32.34
N TYR A 202 3.61 0.84 31.36
CA TYR A 202 3.06 0.71 30.02
C TYR A 202 3.03 -0.75 29.53
N ARG A 203 2.10 -1.05 28.62
CA ARG A 203 1.97 -2.34 27.94
C ARG A 203 1.60 -2.15 26.49
N LEU A 204 2.53 -2.46 25.60
CA LEU A 204 2.34 -2.51 24.15
C LEU A 204 2.04 -3.96 23.76
N TYR A 205 0.98 -4.21 23.01
CA TYR A 205 0.58 -5.55 22.58
C TYR A 205 0.15 -5.56 21.12
N GLY A 206 0.05 -6.75 20.54
CA GLY A 206 -0.25 -6.91 19.12
C GLY A 206 0.93 -6.48 18.25
N ILE A 207 2.15 -6.77 18.73
CA ILE A 207 3.39 -6.42 18.04
C ILE A 207 3.75 -7.55 17.07
N GLU A 208 3.93 -7.21 15.80
CA GLU A 208 4.46 -8.16 14.82
C GLU A 208 5.88 -8.60 15.20
N PRO A 209 6.27 -9.85 14.92
CA PRO A 209 7.66 -10.26 15.08
C PRO A 209 8.62 -9.35 14.30
N GLY A 210 9.70 -8.91 14.95
CA GLY A 210 10.63 -7.97 14.34
C GLY A 210 11.56 -7.30 15.34
N ILE A 211 12.32 -6.32 14.86
CA ILE A 211 13.24 -5.52 15.68
C ILE A 211 12.63 -4.15 15.91
N TYR A 212 12.64 -3.71 17.15
CA TYR A 212 12.01 -2.46 17.59
C TYR A 212 12.91 -1.63 18.50
N VAL A 213 12.70 -0.33 18.51
CA VAL A 213 13.13 0.56 19.57
C VAL A 213 11.90 1.14 20.26
N ILE A 214 11.98 1.38 21.57
CA ILE A 214 10.89 1.98 22.34
C ILE A 214 11.17 3.47 22.48
N ALA A 215 10.18 4.29 22.12
CA ALA A 215 10.20 5.74 22.23
C ALA A 215 9.12 6.22 23.21
N VAL A 216 9.47 7.15 24.10
CA VAL A 216 8.59 7.77 25.09
C VAL A 216 8.54 9.27 24.87
N GLY A 217 7.35 9.86 24.93
CA GLY A 217 7.13 11.28 24.67
C GLY A 217 7.11 11.65 23.20
N GLY A 218 7.22 12.93 22.91
CA GLY A 218 7.07 13.49 21.56
C GLY A 218 5.61 13.70 21.18
N SER A 219 5.38 14.57 20.20
CA SER A 219 4.06 15.10 19.81
C SER A 219 3.34 14.26 18.75
N VAL A 220 3.31 12.93 18.88
CA VAL A 220 2.44 12.12 18.00
C VAL A 220 1.03 12.10 18.55
N GLN A 221 0.28 13.10 18.19
CA GLN A 221 -1.07 13.32 18.69
C GLN A 221 -2.13 12.65 17.84
N SER A 222 -3.09 12.02 18.51
CA SER A 222 -4.44 11.91 17.99
C SER A 222 -5.19 13.23 18.24
N TYR A 223 -5.91 13.69 17.23
CA TYR A 223 -6.73 14.89 17.19
C TYR A 223 -7.17 15.44 18.57
N GLY A 224 -6.62 16.59 18.95
CA GLY A 224 -7.21 17.44 19.98
C GLY A 224 -6.80 17.20 21.43
N SER A 225 -5.92 16.26 21.74
CA SER A 225 -5.39 16.10 23.11
C SER A 225 -3.99 16.70 23.22
N VAL A 226 -3.81 17.67 24.11
CA VAL A 226 -2.51 18.22 24.47
C VAL A 226 -1.93 17.35 25.58
N ASN A 227 -0.72 16.83 25.39
CA ASN A 227 0.00 16.09 26.41
C ASN A 227 1.11 16.97 26.99
N ALA A 228 1.39 16.84 28.28
CA ALA A 228 2.43 17.60 28.98
C ALA A 228 3.83 17.42 28.35
N TYR A 229 4.04 16.31 27.64
CA TYR A 229 5.33 15.93 27.04
C TYR A 229 5.45 16.26 25.55
N ASP A 230 4.46 16.93 24.95
CA ASP A 230 4.45 17.24 23.51
C ASP A 230 5.57 18.18 23.08
N GLY A 231 6.11 18.97 24.01
CA GLY A 231 7.24 19.86 23.77
C GLY A 231 8.61 19.21 23.97
N ASP A 232 8.66 17.96 24.40
CA ASP A 232 9.90 17.29 24.71
C ASP A 232 10.35 16.40 23.55
N ALA A 233 11.65 16.31 23.33
CA ALA A 233 12.23 15.34 22.38
C ALA A 233 11.98 13.91 22.87
N PRO A 234 11.66 12.96 21.98
CA PRO A 234 11.44 11.58 22.37
C PRO A 234 12.66 10.99 23.09
N THR A 235 12.42 10.32 24.22
CA THR A 235 13.42 9.51 24.90
C THR A 235 13.30 8.08 24.45
N TYR A 236 14.42 7.45 24.06
CA TYR A 236 14.46 6.06 23.64
C TYR A 236 15.03 5.15 24.73
N TYR A 237 14.57 3.90 24.76
CA TYR A 237 15.06 2.89 25.70
C TYR A 237 16.59 2.66 25.56
N PRO A 238 17.35 2.55 26.68
CA PRO A 238 16.91 2.68 28.08
C PRO A 238 16.82 4.13 28.60
N SER A 239 17.57 5.08 28.07
CA SER A 239 17.58 6.54 28.34
C SER A 239 18.44 7.23 27.31
N ALA A 240 18.08 7.10 26.05
CA ALA A 240 18.94 7.43 24.92
C ALA A 240 18.26 8.38 23.92
N THR A 241 19.06 8.95 23.01
CA THR A 241 18.60 9.50 21.74
C THR A 241 18.34 8.36 20.75
N ARG A 242 17.75 8.67 19.62
CA ARG A 242 17.42 7.68 18.57
C ARG A 242 18.63 6.86 18.13
N ASP A 243 19.77 7.50 17.92
CA ASP A 243 20.97 6.87 17.35
C ASP A 243 21.65 5.89 18.33
N ASN A 244 21.37 6.06 19.63
CA ASN A 244 21.90 5.23 20.72
C ASN A 244 20.82 4.35 21.37
N ALA A 245 19.63 4.23 20.74
CA ALA A 245 18.54 3.43 21.24
C ALA A 245 18.89 1.93 21.19
N ALA A 246 18.55 1.21 22.26
CA ALA A 246 18.70 -0.25 22.27
C ALA A 246 17.62 -0.92 21.41
N GLU A 247 18.04 -1.80 20.53
CA GLU A 247 17.16 -2.62 19.70
C GLU A 247 16.65 -3.83 20.48
N LEU A 248 15.34 -4.08 20.36
CA LEU A 248 14.64 -5.19 20.99
C LEU A 248 14.13 -6.14 19.91
N THR A 249 14.49 -7.42 19.99
CA THR A 249 13.92 -8.45 19.12
C THR A 249 12.67 -9.02 19.77
N VAL A 250 11.53 -8.89 19.08
CA VAL A 250 10.22 -9.43 19.51
C VAL A 250 9.88 -10.64 18.64
N ARG A 251 9.61 -11.79 19.27
CA ARG A 251 9.14 -13.01 18.59
C ARG A 251 7.62 -13.13 18.69
N ALA A 252 7.04 -14.01 17.88
CA ALA A 252 5.61 -14.29 17.93
C ALA A 252 5.21 -14.80 19.33
N GLY A 253 4.22 -14.15 19.95
CA GLY A 253 3.71 -14.50 21.28
C GLY A 253 4.66 -14.24 22.44
N GLU A 254 5.84 -13.66 22.20
CA GLU A 254 6.83 -13.35 23.23
C GLU A 254 6.38 -12.12 24.04
N GLU A 255 6.58 -12.17 25.35
CA GLU A 255 6.40 -11.03 26.23
C GLU A 255 7.76 -10.58 26.78
N LEU A 256 8.23 -9.43 26.32
CA LEU A 256 9.41 -8.75 26.85
C LEU A 256 8.99 -7.89 28.05
N THR A 257 9.51 -8.20 29.21
CA THR A 257 9.23 -7.51 30.47
C THR A 257 10.46 -6.75 30.96
N GLY A 258 10.27 -5.71 31.80
CA GLY A 258 11.36 -4.94 32.38
C GLY A 258 12.05 -4.04 31.34
N ILE A 259 11.33 -3.64 30.30
CA ILE A 259 11.83 -2.66 29.33
C ILE A 259 11.59 -1.24 29.92
N ASP A 260 12.38 -0.93 30.94
CA ASP A 260 12.20 0.30 31.72
C ASP A 260 12.94 1.48 31.08
N VAL A 261 12.23 2.60 30.93
CA VAL A 261 12.76 3.81 30.29
C VAL A 261 12.95 4.90 31.35
N ARG A 262 14.17 5.39 31.48
CA ARG A 262 14.42 6.60 32.24
C ARG A 262 14.23 7.81 31.32
N TYR A 263 13.15 8.53 31.55
CA TYR A 263 12.75 9.68 30.74
C TYR A 263 13.71 10.85 30.98
N ARG A 264 14.19 11.44 29.88
CA ARG A 264 15.20 12.51 29.92
C ARG A 264 14.56 13.88 30.16
N GLY A 265 13.31 14.09 29.68
CA GLY A 265 12.61 15.37 29.82
C GLY A 265 13.32 16.53 29.10
N GLU A 266 14.10 16.21 28.06
CA GLU A 266 14.81 17.24 27.28
C GLU A 266 13.84 17.93 26.34
N ARG A 267 13.86 19.26 26.32
CA ARG A 267 13.05 20.02 25.36
C ARG A 267 13.51 19.76 23.96
N GLY A 268 12.56 19.41 23.09
CA GLY A 268 12.78 19.37 21.67
C GLY A 268 12.64 20.74 21.01
N HIS A 269 13.05 20.82 19.77
CA HIS A 269 12.97 22.02 18.95
C HIS A 269 11.59 22.20 18.33
N THR A 270 11.25 23.45 18.03
CA THR A 270 10.03 23.79 17.32
C THR A 270 10.31 23.93 15.83
N VAL A 271 9.49 23.26 14.99
CA VAL A 271 9.45 23.47 13.55
C VAL A 271 8.21 24.28 13.21
N SER A 272 8.38 25.51 12.71
CA SER A 272 7.28 26.43 12.46
C SER A 272 7.35 27.10 11.10
N GLY A 273 6.21 27.53 10.61
CA GLY A 273 6.09 28.19 9.33
C GLY A 273 4.65 28.49 8.95
N PHE A 274 4.41 28.55 7.65
CA PHE A 274 3.08 28.83 7.11
C PHE A 274 2.79 27.99 5.86
N VAL A 275 1.51 27.78 5.61
CA VAL A 275 1.02 27.08 4.42
C VAL A 275 0.49 28.11 3.42
N SER A 276 0.94 28.01 2.17
CA SER A 276 0.48 28.84 1.07
C SER A 276 -0.26 27.98 0.01
N GLY A 277 -0.96 28.64 -0.91
CA GLY A 277 -1.73 27.97 -1.97
C GLY A 277 -3.23 27.97 -1.70
N GLN A 278 -3.97 27.06 -2.34
CA GLN A 278 -5.42 26.98 -2.23
C GLN A 278 -5.85 26.30 -0.93
N LEU A 279 -6.28 27.07 0.06
CA LEU A 279 -6.70 26.55 1.37
C LEU A 279 -8.21 26.48 1.55
N SER A 280 -8.99 27.31 0.86
CA SER A 280 -10.44 27.31 0.95
C SER A 280 -11.07 26.47 -0.16
N ASP A 281 -12.00 25.64 0.22
CA ASP A 281 -12.89 24.93 -0.68
C ASP A 281 -14.31 25.01 -0.11
N PRO A 282 -15.21 25.79 -0.72
CA PRO A 282 -16.58 25.95 -0.22
C PRO A 282 -17.37 24.64 -0.19
N ASN A 283 -16.91 23.60 -0.89
CA ASN A 283 -17.57 22.30 -0.95
C ASN A 283 -16.99 21.27 0.04
N SER A 284 -15.94 21.62 0.78
CA SER A 284 -15.33 20.72 1.76
C SER A 284 -15.89 20.95 3.14
N ARG A 285 -16.63 19.98 3.69
CA ARG A 285 -17.11 19.99 5.08
C ARG A 285 -16.00 19.83 6.12
N TYR A 286 -14.82 19.36 5.70
CA TYR A 286 -13.64 19.11 6.56
C TYR A 286 -12.40 19.82 5.99
N GLY A 287 -12.58 21.10 5.64
CA GLY A 287 -11.55 21.93 5.05
C GLY A 287 -10.46 22.28 6.04
N GLY A 288 -9.39 21.49 6.08
CA GLY A 288 -8.21 21.80 6.86
C GLY A 288 -6.96 21.19 6.24
N VAL A 289 -5.80 21.60 6.72
CA VAL A 289 -4.50 21.10 6.28
C VAL A 289 -3.87 20.30 7.41
N SER A 290 -3.59 19.03 7.18
CA SER A 290 -2.78 18.22 8.07
C SER A 290 -1.29 18.47 7.79
N ILE A 291 -0.51 18.69 8.83
CA ILE A 291 0.95 18.88 8.73
C ILE A 291 1.62 17.84 9.59
N THR A 292 2.53 17.08 9.00
CA THR A 292 3.22 15.98 9.65
C THR A 292 4.72 16.17 9.53
N LEU A 293 5.44 16.01 10.62
CA LEU A 293 6.89 15.89 10.68
C LEU A 293 7.24 14.41 10.73
N THR A 294 7.91 13.92 9.71
CA THR A 294 8.26 12.49 9.56
C THR A 294 9.77 12.35 9.54
N GLN A 295 10.31 11.50 10.39
CA GLN A 295 11.75 11.24 10.44
C GLN A 295 12.23 10.57 9.13
N ALA A 296 13.26 11.14 8.51
CA ALA A 296 13.72 10.68 7.19
C ALA A 296 14.29 9.25 7.21
N ALA A 297 14.96 8.86 8.29
CA ALA A 297 15.59 7.54 8.41
C ALA A 297 14.58 6.40 8.63
N SER A 298 13.53 6.62 9.44
CA SER A 298 12.56 5.58 9.81
C SER A 298 11.26 5.64 9.01
N GLY A 299 10.95 6.79 8.41
CA GLY A 299 9.65 7.07 7.80
C GLY A 299 8.50 7.19 8.81
N MET A 300 8.80 7.28 10.11
CA MET A 300 7.79 7.36 11.16
C MET A 300 7.44 8.82 11.47
N PRO A 301 6.14 9.14 11.64
CA PRO A 301 5.73 10.46 12.07
C PRO A 301 6.17 10.70 13.51
N GLU A 302 6.74 11.87 13.79
CA GLU A 302 7.15 12.31 15.13
C GLU A 302 6.29 13.43 15.70
N SER A 303 5.74 14.29 14.84
CA SER A 303 4.86 15.36 15.25
C SER A 303 3.81 15.63 14.19
N PHE A 304 2.64 16.08 14.62
CA PHE A 304 1.49 16.33 13.77
C PHE A 304 0.74 17.57 14.25
N THR A 305 0.24 18.37 13.33
CA THR A 305 -0.70 19.46 13.63
C THR A 305 -1.74 19.60 12.52
N PHE A 306 -2.81 20.29 12.81
CA PHE A 306 -3.89 20.51 11.88
C PHE A 306 -4.28 21.99 11.86
N ILE A 307 -4.22 22.61 10.68
CA ILE A 307 -4.70 23.98 10.46
C ILE A 307 -6.12 23.88 9.95
N GLN A 308 -7.07 24.54 10.63
CA GLN A 308 -8.44 24.60 10.14
C GLN A 308 -8.55 25.58 8.96
N SER A 309 -9.50 25.36 8.05
CA SER A 309 -9.65 26.18 6.84
C SER A 309 -10.02 27.65 7.14
N GLU A 310 -10.53 27.92 8.33
CA GLU A 310 -10.93 29.26 8.80
C GLU A 310 -9.78 30.05 9.40
N ASP A 311 -8.62 29.42 9.65
CA ASP A 311 -7.45 30.08 10.20
C ASP A 311 -6.86 31.09 9.21
N SER A 312 -7.01 32.37 9.53
CA SER A 312 -6.48 33.46 8.71
C SER A 312 -4.96 33.53 8.68
N THR A 313 -4.30 33.01 9.74
CA THR A 313 -2.84 33.05 9.89
C THR A 313 -2.11 32.02 9.06
N ARG A 314 -2.77 30.90 8.71
CA ARG A 314 -2.19 29.78 7.95
C ARG A 314 -0.85 29.29 8.54
N SER A 315 -0.56 29.62 9.78
CA SER A 315 0.68 29.27 10.47
C SER A 315 0.57 27.92 11.15
N PHE A 316 1.70 27.26 11.31
CA PHE A 316 1.81 26.01 12.05
C PHE A 316 3.01 26.04 12.96
N ALA A 317 2.96 25.24 14.02
CA ALA A 317 4.06 24.90 14.88
C ALA A 317 3.97 23.42 15.25
N LEU A 318 5.09 22.73 15.13
CA LEU A 318 5.30 21.34 15.52
C LEU A 318 6.40 21.33 16.57
N ASN A 319 6.08 20.89 17.77
CA ASN A 319 6.99 20.91 18.91
C ASN A 319 7.61 19.53 19.13
N GLY A 320 8.67 19.48 19.93
CA GLY A 320 9.28 18.24 20.38
C GLY A 320 10.18 17.55 19.35
N ALA A 321 10.60 18.24 18.30
CA ALA A 321 11.51 17.67 17.32
C ALA A 321 12.91 17.48 17.92
N ALA A 322 13.46 16.27 17.86
CA ALA A 322 14.86 16.01 18.16
C ALA A 322 15.76 16.48 17.01
N ASP A 323 17.06 16.56 17.26
CA ASP A 323 18.03 16.76 16.17
C ASP A 323 17.94 15.62 15.16
N GLY A 324 17.92 15.96 13.88
CA GLY A 324 17.78 14.98 12.81
C GLY A 324 17.33 15.55 11.48
N GLU A 325 17.21 14.65 10.50
CA GLU A 325 16.66 14.93 9.17
C GLU A 325 15.20 14.53 9.11
N TYR A 326 14.35 15.40 8.57
CA TYR A 326 12.91 15.22 8.54
C TYR A 326 12.31 15.55 7.18
N PHE A 327 11.18 14.90 6.88
CA PHE A 327 10.23 15.36 5.87
C PHE A 327 9.07 16.08 6.55
N LEU A 328 8.88 17.33 6.20
CA LEU A 328 7.72 18.12 6.59
C LEU A 328 6.71 18.06 5.45
N THR A 329 5.54 17.50 5.73
CA THR A 329 4.49 17.26 4.72
C THR A 329 3.21 17.95 5.12
N ALA A 330 2.65 18.76 4.23
CA ALA A 330 1.30 19.32 4.37
C ALA A 330 0.38 18.67 3.36
N MET A 331 -0.82 18.26 3.79
CA MET A 331 -1.83 17.64 2.95
C MET A 331 -3.22 18.23 3.20
N ARG A 332 -3.97 18.39 2.13
CA ARG A 332 -5.36 18.83 2.15
C ARG A 332 -6.19 18.03 1.14
N ASN A 333 -7.32 17.47 1.59
CA ASN A 333 -8.28 16.84 0.70
C ASN A 333 -9.06 17.89 -0.10
N VAL A 334 -9.34 17.62 -1.37
CA VAL A 334 -10.12 18.48 -2.24
C VAL A 334 -11.57 18.03 -2.24
N GLY A 335 -12.43 18.74 -1.54
CA GLY A 335 -13.86 18.44 -1.44
C GLY A 335 -14.15 17.02 -0.98
N ASN A 336 -15.10 16.37 -1.65
CA ASN A 336 -15.43 14.94 -1.45
C ASN A 336 -14.74 14.04 -2.50
N THR A 337 -13.68 14.52 -3.14
CA THR A 337 -12.94 13.76 -4.13
C THR A 337 -11.79 12.97 -3.50
N SER A 338 -11.20 12.07 -4.27
CA SER A 338 -9.98 11.36 -3.88
C SER A 338 -8.70 12.20 -4.12
N GLU A 339 -8.84 13.44 -4.57
CA GLU A 339 -7.71 14.32 -4.88
C GLU A 339 -7.20 15.03 -3.63
N VAL A 340 -5.87 15.19 -3.55
CA VAL A 340 -5.22 15.94 -2.49
C VAL A 340 -4.31 17.01 -3.06
N LEU A 341 -4.25 18.15 -2.38
CA LEU A 341 -3.17 19.12 -2.52
C LEU A 341 -2.09 18.76 -1.52
N MET A 342 -0.83 18.89 -1.92
CA MET A 342 0.29 18.46 -1.09
C MET A 342 1.47 19.41 -1.22
N ALA A 343 2.18 19.59 -0.11
CA ALA A 343 3.51 20.18 -0.07
C ALA A 343 4.43 19.25 0.72
N MET A 344 5.69 19.15 0.30
CA MET A 344 6.71 18.40 1.04
C MET A 344 8.04 19.15 0.99
N ARG A 345 8.70 19.21 2.14
CA ARG A 345 10.03 19.80 2.26
C ARG A 345 10.91 18.96 3.18
N LYS A 346 12.12 18.66 2.73
CA LYS A 346 13.14 18.08 3.61
C LYS A 346 13.77 19.18 4.43
N ILE A 347 13.85 19.00 5.75
CA ILE A 347 14.43 19.94 6.69
C ILE A 347 15.42 19.20 7.61
N SER A 348 16.33 19.96 8.20
CA SER A 348 17.30 19.49 9.18
C SER A 348 17.12 20.30 10.47
N VAL A 349 16.96 19.61 11.60
CA VAL A 349 16.94 20.21 12.95
C VAL A 349 18.31 19.98 13.56
N ARG A 350 18.99 21.03 14.00
CA ARG A 350 20.36 20.97 14.54
C ARG A 350 20.53 21.97 15.67
N GLY A 351 20.19 21.57 16.88
CA GLY A 351 20.40 22.34 18.09
C GLY A 351 19.66 23.70 18.16
N ALA A 352 18.68 23.92 17.25
CA ALA A 352 17.90 25.15 17.19
C ALA A 352 16.55 24.94 16.52
N ASP A 353 15.59 25.81 16.83
CA ASP A 353 14.29 25.87 16.18
C ASP A 353 14.43 26.16 14.68
N VAL A 354 13.57 25.51 13.89
CA VAL A 354 13.46 25.76 12.45
C VAL A 354 12.21 26.62 12.21
N THR A 355 12.42 27.86 11.80
CA THR A 355 11.34 28.85 11.64
C THR A 355 11.17 29.31 10.20
N GLY A 356 9.99 29.86 9.88
CA GLY A 356 9.73 30.46 8.57
C GLY A 356 9.63 29.46 7.41
N VAL A 357 9.31 28.19 7.68
CA VAL A 357 9.18 27.19 6.63
C VAL A 357 7.89 27.42 5.84
N GLU A 358 8.01 27.71 4.56
CA GLU A 358 6.86 27.79 3.66
C GLU A 358 6.54 26.40 3.07
N LEU A 359 5.26 26.00 3.14
CA LEU A 359 4.69 24.82 2.52
C LEU A 359 3.65 25.25 1.49
N LYS A 360 4.02 25.30 0.21
CA LYS A 360 3.13 25.65 -0.88
C LYS A 360 2.37 24.42 -1.36
N LEU A 361 1.06 24.38 -1.09
CA LEU A 361 0.19 23.28 -1.54
C LEU A 361 0.03 23.32 -3.06
N GLU A 362 0.34 22.21 -3.70
CA GLU A 362 0.22 22.01 -5.14
C GLU A 362 -0.59 20.76 -5.43
N ALA A 363 -1.34 20.77 -6.54
CA ALA A 363 -2.08 19.60 -7.00
C ALA A 363 -1.10 18.53 -7.49
N LEU A 364 -1.39 17.29 -7.15
CA LEU A 364 -0.71 16.14 -7.71
C LEU A 364 -1.27 15.80 -9.09
N GLY A 365 -0.50 15.07 -9.88
CA GLY A 365 -0.89 14.65 -11.22
C GLY A 365 -1.98 13.58 -11.20
N ALA A 366 -2.59 13.34 -12.36
CA ALA A 366 -3.57 12.29 -12.56
C ALA A 366 -3.41 11.63 -13.93
N LEU A 367 -3.83 10.37 -14.02
CA LEU A 367 -3.88 9.62 -15.28
C LEU A 367 -5.27 8.98 -15.42
N SER A 368 -5.99 9.33 -16.48
CA SER A 368 -7.27 8.72 -16.81
C SER A 368 -7.22 7.90 -18.10
N GLY A 369 -7.98 6.84 -18.14
CA GLY A 369 -8.01 5.94 -19.28
C GLY A 369 -9.22 5.03 -19.30
N ASN A 370 -9.18 4.12 -20.26
CA ASN A 370 -10.23 3.13 -20.47
C ASN A 370 -9.62 1.73 -20.64
N VAL A 371 -10.27 0.73 -20.05
CA VAL A 371 -9.98 -0.67 -20.26
C VAL A 371 -10.94 -1.21 -21.32
N VAL A 372 -10.41 -1.84 -22.35
CA VAL A 372 -11.17 -2.46 -23.43
C VAL A 372 -10.92 -3.97 -23.40
N LEU A 373 -12.00 -4.74 -23.30
CA LEU A 373 -11.94 -6.19 -23.39
C LEU A 373 -12.14 -6.61 -24.84
N GLU A 374 -11.16 -7.30 -25.39
CA GLU A 374 -11.30 -7.97 -26.69
C GLU A 374 -11.80 -9.40 -26.49
N PRO A 375 -12.98 -9.73 -27.01
CA PRO A 375 -13.47 -11.10 -26.97
C PRO A 375 -12.60 -12.01 -27.82
N LEU A 376 -12.45 -13.26 -27.41
CA LEU A 376 -11.78 -14.27 -28.19
C LEU A 376 -12.62 -14.65 -29.43
N PRO A 377 -12.07 -14.57 -30.63
CA PRO A 377 -12.73 -15.19 -31.77
C PRO A 377 -12.58 -16.73 -31.68
N LYS A 378 -13.65 -17.43 -31.34
CA LYS A 378 -13.82 -18.90 -31.48
C LYS A 378 -13.01 -19.85 -30.57
N ALA A 379 -12.43 -19.46 -29.47
CA ALA A 379 -11.85 -20.42 -28.54
C ALA A 379 -12.85 -20.82 -27.46
N ASP A 380 -13.22 -22.10 -27.45
CA ASP A 380 -14.07 -22.70 -26.41
C ASP A 380 -13.20 -22.97 -25.16
N CYS A 381 -12.94 -21.93 -24.39
CA CYS A 381 -12.24 -22.06 -23.10
C CYS A 381 -13.24 -22.59 -22.07
N ARG A 382 -13.36 -23.90 -21.95
CA ARG A 382 -14.27 -24.56 -21.02
C ARG A 382 -13.90 -24.18 -19.56
N ASN A 383 -14.92 -23.94 -18.75
CA ASN A 383 -14.80 -23.62 -17.31
C ASN A 383 -14.14 -22.26 -16.97
N GLN A 384 -14.32 -21.24 -17.79
CA GLN A 384 -13.92 -19.88 -17.42
C GLN A 384 -14.95 -19.24 -16.50
N ARG A 385 -14.44 -18.56 -15.46
CA ARG A 385 -15.24 -17.68 -14.62
C ARG A 385 -15.64 -16.44 -15.43
N ASN A 386 -16.90 -16.04 -15.35
CA ASN A 386 -17.36 -14.78 -15.93
C ASN A 386 -16.83 -13.61 -15.08
N SER A 387 -15.62 -13.18 -15.35
CA SER A 387 -15.02 -12.02 -14.71
C SER A 387 -15.47 -10.73 -15.38
N THR A 388 -15.55 -9.66 -14.59
CA THR A 388 -15.96 -8.32 -15.04
C THR A 388 -14.78 -7.35 -15.02
N LEU A 389 -14.92 -6.20 -15.69
CA LEU A 389 -13.87 -5.18 -15.71
C LEU A 389 -13.61 -4.59 -14.33
N GLU A 390 -14.62 -4.54 -13.46
CA GLU A 390 -14.52 -4.04 -12.08
C GLU A 390 -13.63 -4.91 -11.18
N GLU A 391 -13.27 -6.11 -11.63
CA GLU A 391 -12.36 -7.00 -10.92
C GLU A 391 -10.87 -6.76 -11.25
N ILE A 392 -10.59 -5.91 -12.22
CA ILE A 392 -9.24 -5.49 -12.59
C ILE A 392 -8.77 -4.46 -11.56
N ALA A 393 -7.50 -4.51 -11.19
CA ALA A 393 -6.89 -3.48 -10.38
C ALA A 393 -5.74 -2.80 -11.15
N ILE A 394 -5.78 -1.48 -11.19
CA ILE A 394 -4.80 -0.66 -11.92
C ILE A 394 -4.11 0.25 -10.92
N ALA A 395 -2.78 0.34 -11.01
CA ALA A 395 -1.95 1.24 -10.25
C ALA A 395 -0.87 1.88 -11.14
N ALA A 396 -0.33 2.99 -10.70
CA ALA A 396 0.87 3.57 -11.28
C ALA A 396 2.01 3.46 -10.27
N ARG A 397 3.15 2.92 -10.70
CA ARG A 397 4.38 2.86 -9.90
C ARG A 397 5.36 3.86 -10.44
N ARG A 398 5.91 4.69 -9.56
CA ARG A 398 6.97 5.62 -9.93
C ARG A 398 8.28 4.85 -10.09
N ASP A 399 8.99 5.07 -11.20
CA ASP A 399 10.34 4.57 -11.39
C ASP A 399 11.32 5.52 -10.71
N ALA A 400 11.81 5.13 -9.53
CA ALA A 400 12.89 5.85 -8.86
C ALA A 400 14.22 5.55 -9.58
N LYS A 401 14.82 6.57 -10.18
CA LYS A 401 16.09 6.41 -10.91
C LYS A 401 17.33 6.64 -10.06
N THR A 402 17.17 7.27 -8.89
CA THR A 402 18.27 7.63 -8.02
C THR A 402 17.90 7.41 -6.56
N LYS A 403 18.91 7.15 -5.71
CA LYS A 403 18.73 7.05 -4.25
C LYS A 403 18.04 8.29 -3.64
N LYS A 404 18.27 9.47 -4.23
CA LYS A 404 17.60 10.72 -3.84
C LYS A 404 16.10 10.71 -4.19
N ASP A 405 15.71 10.07 -5.30
CA ASP A 405 14.30 9.92 -5.66
C ASP A 405 13.58 8.97 -4.69
N GLU A 406 14.27 7.95 -4.18
CA GLU A 406 13.75 7.01 -3.18
C GLU A 406 13.55 7.66 -1.83
N GLU A 407 14.55 8.39 -1.34
CA GLU A 407 14.45 9.13 -0.07
C GLU A 407 13.24 10.06 -0.06
N ASN A 408 12.97 10.75 -1.17
CA ASN A 408 11.81 11.62 -1.31
C ASN A 408 10.46 10.86 -1.44
N THR A 409 10.46 9.54 -1.45
CA THR A 409 9.24 8.73 -1.63
C THR A 409 8.63 8.28 -0.31
N LEU A 410 9.40 8.23 0.78
CA LEU A 410 8.95 7.72 2.09
C LEU A 410 7.65 8.34 2.61
N PRO A 411 7.44 9.68 2.59
CA PRO A 411 6.19 10.28 3.06
C PRO A 411 4.97 9.95 2.20
N PHE A 412 5.20 9.47 0.98
CA PHE A 412 4.16 9.14 -0.01
C PHE A 412 3.79 7.66 -0.03
N LEU A 413 4.25 6.86 0.92
CA LEU A 413 3.94 5.42 0.95
C LEU A 413 2.43 5.15 0.95
N PHE A 414 1.62 6.04 1.54
CA PHE A 414 0.16 5.95 1.49
C PHE A 414 -0.41 6.08 0.08
N PHE A 415 0.19 6.92 -0.78
CA PHE A 415 -0.30 7.17 -2.14
C PHE A 415 0.37 6.28 -3.18
N ARG A 416 1.54 5.74 -2.88
CA ARG A 416 2.37 4.97 -3.81
C ARG A 416 1.64 3.77 -4.44
N ARG A 417 0.55 3.30 -3.81
CA ARG A 417 -0.10 2.04 -4.14
C ARG A 417 -1.63 2.10 -4.17
N MET A 418 -2.18 3.29 -4.37
CA MET A 418 -3.61 3.39 -4.60
C MET A 418 -3.94 2.65 -5.90
N ARG A 419 -4.56 1.50 -5.76
CA ARG A 419 -5.15 0.76 -6.87
C ARG A 419 -6.57 1.23 -7.08
N VAL A 420 -6.97 1.35 -8.32
CA VAL A 420 -8.35 1.63 -8.71
C VAL A 420 -8.87 0.48 -9.56
N ALA A 421 -10.15 0.20 -9.44
CA ALA A 421 -10.84 -0.68 -10.36
C ALA A 421 -11.52 0.16 -11.45
N PRO A 422 -11.54 -0.29 -12.71
CA PRO A 422 -12.34 0.34 -13.74
C PRO A 422 -13.83 0.29 -13.41
N SER A 423 -14.60 1.19 -13.97
CA SER A 423 -16.07 1.10 -13.98
C SER A 423 -16.54 -0.06 -14.88
N ALA A 424 -17.82 -0.41 -14.84
CA ALA A 424 -18.43 -1.37 -15.76
C ALA A 424 -18.25 -0.98 -17.25
N LYS A 425 -18.01 0.32 -17.54
CA LYS A 425 -17.68 0.82 -18.88
C LYS A 425 -16.19 0.79 -19.19
N GLY A 426 -15.36 0.36 -18.24
CA GLY A 426 -13.91 0.30 -18.39
C GLY A 426 -13.18 1.59 -17.97
N GLU A 427 -13.88 2.66 -17.61
CA GLU A 427 -13.27 3.95 -17.27
C GLU A 427 -12.56 3.88 -15.92
N PHE A 428 -11.37 4.47 -15.83
CA PHE A 428 -10.61 4.58 -14.57
C PHE A 428 -9.84 5.90 -14.51
N THR A 429 -9.53 6.34 -13.29
CA THR A 429 -8.65 7.48 -13.02
C THR A 429 -7.75 7.18 -11.82
N LEU A 430 -6.46 7.32 -12.03
CA LEU A 430 -5.43 7.30 -11.00
C LEU A 430 -5.16 8.74 -10.59
N HIS A 431 -5.45 9.06 -9.32
CA HIS A 431 -5.20 10.38 -8.74
C HIS A 431 -3.91 10.38 -7.92
N ASN A 432 -3.46 11.57 -7.54
CA ASN A 432 -2.37 11.80 -6.59
C ASN A 432 -1.02 11.23 -7.04
N LEU A 433 -0.77 11.30 -8.34
CA LEU A 433 0.49 10.90 -8.94
C LEU A 433 1.50 12.04 -8.84
N ARG A 434 2.71 11.73 -8.40
CA ARG A 434 3.81 12.68 -8.41
C ARG A 434 4.34 12.88 -9.83
N ASP A 435 5.09 13.94 -10.02
CA ASP A 435 5.91 14.16 -11.21
C ASP A 435 6.97 13.04 -11.38
N GLY A 436 7.41 12.83 -12.61
CA GLY A 436 8.43 11.85 -12.97
C GLY A 436 7.89 10.67 -13.79
N SER A 437 8.75 9.68 -14.00
CA SER A 437 8.43 8.48 -14.76
C SER A 437 7.63 7.49 -13.93
N HIS A 438 6.58 6.96 -14.53
CA HIS A 438 5.69 5.96 -13.92
C HIS A 438 5.51 4.79 -14.85
N ARG A 439 5.26 3.63 -14.25
CA ARG A 439 4.87 2.40 -14.92
C ARG A 439 3.48 1.98 -14.47
N LEU A 440 2.62 1.65 -15.43
CA LEU A 440 1.30 1.10 -15.14
C LEU A 440 1.44 -0.36 -14.69
N ASP A 441 0.79 -0.68 -13.59
CA ASP A 441 0.64 -2.04 -13.08
C ASP A 441 -0.83 -2.44 -13.21
N VAL A 442 -1.08 -3.53 -13.95
CA VAL A 442 -2.43 -4.03 -14.23
C VAL A 442 -2.57 -5.44 -13.68
N GLN A 443 -3.32 -5.59 -12.62
CA GLN A 443 -3.66 -6.89 -12.04
C GLN A 443 -4.98 -7.39 -12.61
N LEU A 444 -4.93 -8.49 -13.31
CA LEU A 444 -6.09 -9.10 -13.98
C LEU A 444 -6.93 -9.93 -13.00
N PRO A 445 -8.22 -10.18 -13.32
CA PRO A 445 -9.13 -10.91 -12.43
C PRO A 445 -8.84 -12.40 -12.35
N GLY A 446 -8.08 -12.94 -13.30
CA GLY A 446 -7.70 -14.35 -13.34
C GLY A 446 -6.60 -14.60 -14.36
N GLU A 447 -6.04 -15.80 -14.30
CA GLU A 447 -4.94 -16.23 -15.17
C GLU A 447 -5.38 -16.56 -16.62
N ASP A 448 -6.69 -16.50 -16.90
CA ASP A 448 -7.25 -16.71 -18.25
C ASP A 448 -7.28 -15.42 -19.07
N TRP A 449 -6.80 -14.31 -18.49
CA TRP A 449 -6.73 -13.00 -19.11
C TRP A 449 -5.28 -12.57 -19.26
N TYR A 450 -4.99 -11.72 -20.26
CA TYR A 450 -3.66 -11.12 -20.44
C TYR A 450 -3.77 -9.69 -20.94
N VAL A 451 -2.79 -8.84 -20.62
CA VAL A 451 -2.69 -7.49 -21.16
C VAL A 451 -2.16 -7.59 -22.59
N ARG A 452 -2.98 -7.18 -23.56
CA ARG A 452 -2.63 -7.22 -24.99
C ARG A 452 -1.83 -6.01 -25.41
N SER A 453 -2.26 -4.81 -25.01
CA SER A 453 -1.56 -3.56 -25.30
C SER A 453 -1.91 -2.47 -24.28
N ILE A 454 -0.99 -1.51 -24.14
CA ILE A 454 -1.19 -0.27 -23.39
C ILE A 454 -0.77 0.87 -24.32
N THR A 455 -1.71 1.75 -24.68
CA THR A 455 -1.48 2.85 -25.63
C THR A 455 -1.82 4.19 -24.99
N LEU A 456 -0.93 5.18 -25.16
CA LEU A 456 -1.15 6.58 -24.76
C LEU A 456 -1.55 7.41 -25.98
N PRO A 457 -2.46 8.37 -25.86
CA PRO A 457 -2.77 9.30 -26.95
C PRO A 457 -1.53 10.11 -27.29
N GLY A 458 -1.27 10.28 -28.57
CA GLY A 458 -0.09 10.98 -29.09
C GLY A 458 1.03 10.06 -29.60
N ALA A 459 1.15 8.83 -29.12
CA ALA A 459 2.12 7.88 -29.66
C ALA A 459 1.77 7.43 -31.11
N ALA A 460 0.49 7.33 -31.42
CA ALA A 460 0.00 6.95 -32.76
C ALA A 460 0.10 8.11 -33.77
N VAL A 461 -0.06 9.37 -33.35
CA VAL A 461 0.02 10.55 -34.23
C VAL A 461 1.48 10.81 -34.66
N ALA A 462 2.44 10.59 -33.77
CA ALA A 462 3.86 10.71 -34.11
C ALA A 462 4.32 9.66 -35.12
N ALA A 463 3.73 8.48 -35.13
CA ALA A 463 4.03 7.42 -36.10
C ALA A 463 3.36 7.65 -37.49
N ALA A 464 2.17 8.29 -37.51
CA ALA A 464 1.40 8.52 -38.74
C ALA A 464 1.84 9.77 -39.53
N THR A 465 2.48 10.74 -38.87
CA THR A 465 2.93 12.01 -39.47
C THR A 465 4.43 12.09 -39.73
N ALA A 466 5.20 11.09 -39.28
CA ALA A 466 6.64 11.05 -39.49
C ALA A 466 6.98 10.68 -40.95
N THR A 467 7.77 11.53 -41.63
CA THR A 467 8.36 11.14 -42.91
C THR A 467 9.29 9.94 -42.72
N PRO A 468 9.49 9.06 -43.75
CA PRO A 468 10.28 7.83 -43.62
C PRO A 468 11.68 8.05 -43.03
N ARG A 469 12.26 9.23 -43.21
CA ARG A 469 13.57 9.60 -42.68
C ARG A 469 13.55 10.04 -41.23
N ALA A 470 12.44 10.64 -40.76
CA ALA A 470 12.21 11.01 -39.35
C ALA A 470 11.80 9.80 -38.50
N ALA A 471 11.07 8.84 -39.08
CA ALA A 471 10.73 7.57 -38.46
C ALA A 471 11.97 6.70 -38.16
N ALA A 472 13.00 6.79 -38.99
CA ALA A 472 14.27 6.09 -38.78
C ALA A 472 15.15 6.71 -37.64
N GLN A 473 14.94 7.98 -37.29
CA GLN A 473 15.69 8.70 -36.25
C GLN A 473 14.91 8.79 -34.92
N SER A 474 13.58 8.60 -34.92
CA SER A 474 12.74 8.60 -33.71
C SER A 474 12.47 7.18 -33.21
N LYS A 475 13.51 6.38 -33.05
CA LYS A 475 13.45 5.07 -32.37
C LYS A 475 13.52 5.24 -30.83
N THR A 476 12.77 6.15 -30.26
CA THR A 476 12.42 6.06 -28.86
C THR A 476 11.21 5.13 -28.77
N THR A 477 11.46 3.83 -28.78
CA THR A 477 10.45 2.80 -28.51
C THR A 477 10.00 3.01 -27.08
N GLN A 478 8.91 3.77 -26.88
CA GLN A 478 8.29 3.90 -25.58
C GLN A 478 7.89 2.50 -25.10
N THR A 479 8.43 2.08 -23.98
CA THR A 479 8.04 0.82 -23.35
C THR A 479 6.55 0.90 -23.01
N PRO A 480 5.73 -0.09 -23.43
CA PRO A 480 4.30 -0.06 -23.15
C PRO A 480 3.99 0.14 -21.66
N GLY A 481 3.09 1.06 -21.36
CA GLY A 481 2.68 1.34 -19.98
C GLY A 481 3.63 2.24 -19.17
N VAL A 482 4.72 2.76 -19.77
CA VAL A 482 5.57 3.79 -19.16
C VAL A 482 5.14 5.16 -19.61
N PHE A 483 4.96 6.09 -18.68
CA PHE A 483 4.60 7.48 -18.95
C PHE A 483 5.32 8.42 -17.98
N THR A 484 5.48 9.67 -18.36
CA THR A 484 6.11 10.69 -17.53
C THR A 484 5.12 11.82 -17.27
N LEU A 485 5.02 12.24 -16.01
CA LEU A 485 4.19 13.36 -15.58
C LEU A 485 5.06 14.56 -15.21
N LYS A 486 4.63 15.75 -15.59
CA LYS A 486 5.09 17.00 -15.01
C LYS A 486 4.32 17.28 -13.69
N PRO A 487 4.80 18.19 -12.83
CA PRO A 487 4.07 18.59 -11.63
C PRO A 487 2.62 18.99 -11.95
N GLY A 488 1.65 18.37 -11.28
CA GLY A 488 0.23 18.63 -11.46
C GLY A 488 -0.38 18.24 -12.81
N GLU A 489 0.36 17.58 -13.68
CA GLU A 489 -0.12 17.23 -15.03
C GLU A 489 -1.23 16.16 -14.98
N ARG A 490 -2.25 16.37 -15.81
CA ARG A 490 -3.35 15.42 -15.99
C ARG A 490 -3.28 14.83 -17.40
N LEU A 491 -2.89 13.56 -17.48
CA LEU A 491 -2.91 12.80 -18.73
C LEU A 491 -4.25 12.09 -18.88
N SER A 492 -4.79 12.07 -20.09
CA SER A 492 -6.05 11.40 -20.41
C SER A 492 -5.95 10.56 -21.68
N GLY A 493 -6.89 9.64 -21.86
CA GLY A 493 -7.01 8.84 -23.08
C GLY A 493 -6.08 7.62 -23.13
N LEU A 494 -5.50 7.19 -22.00
CA LEU A 494 -4.83 5.90 -21.93
C LEU A 494 -5.81 4.77 -22.27
N THR A 495 -5.41 3.84 -23.11
CA THR A 495 -6.20 2.64 -23.41
C THR A 495 -5.42 1.40 -23.02
N VAL A 496 -6.01 0.56 -22.17
CA VAL A 496 -5.51 -0.75 -21.79
C VAL A 496 -6.38 -1.79 -22.48
N THR A 497 -5.83 -2.51 -23.45
CA THR A 497 -6.55 -3.58 -24.14
C THR A 497 -6.22 -4.91 -23.47
N ILE A 498 -7.25 -5.65 -23.09
CA ILE A 498 -7.14 -6.95 -22.42
C ILE A 498 -7.71 -8.02 -23.35
N GLY A 499 -6.97 -9.11 -23.51
CA GLY A 499 -7.41 -10.30 -24.23
C GLY A 499 -7.81 -11.40 -23.24
N GLN A 500 -8.81 -12.19 -23.67
CA GLN A 500 -9.19 -13.44 -23.02
C GLN A 500 -8.46 -14.62 -23.64
N GLY A 501 -8.44 -15.77 -22.94
CA GLY A 501 -7.85 -17.00 -23.45
C GLY A 501 -6.35 -17.08 -23.27
N ALA A 502 -5.84 -16.49 -22.22
CA ALA A 502 -4.45 -16.67 -21.83
C ALA A 502 -4.11 -18.16 -21.63
N ALA A 503 -2.88 -18.52 -21.97
CA ALA A 503 -2.35 -19.84 -21.67
C ALA A 503 -1.74 -19.87 -20.26
N ARG A 504 -1.56 -21.08 -19.74
CA ARG A 504 -0.88 -21.37 -18.47
C ARG A 504 0.21 -22.40 -18.69
N LEU A 505 1.32 -22.22 -18.01
CA LEU A 505 2.45 -23.13 -18.05
C LEU A 505 2.92 -23.40 -16.61
N SER A 506 2.94 -24.66 -16.22
CA SER A 506 3.53 -25.08 -14.95
C SER A 506 4.46 -26.27 -15.17
N GLY A 507 5.46 -26.40 -14.32
CA GLY A 507 6.43 -27.48 -14.49
C GLY A 507 7.50 -27.47 -13.42
N ARG A 508 8.58 -28.15 -13.71
CA ARG A 508 9.75 -28.26 -12.83
C ARG A 508 11.02 -28.00 -13.62
N VAL A 509 11.92 -27.26 -13.01
CA VAL A 509 13.31 -27.12 -13.46
C VAL A 509 14.09 -28.32 -12.95
N ALA A 510 14.66 -29.10 -13.87
CA ALA A 510 15.53 -30.22 -13.55
C ALA A 510 16.99 -29.84 -13.83
N GLN A 511 17.89 -30.29 -12.98
CA GLN A 511 19.33 -30.18 -13.28
C GLN A 511 19.78 -31.28 -14.23
N ALA A 512 20.73 -30.94 -15.09
CA ALA A 512 21.32 -31.90 -16.02
C ALA A 512 22.25 -32.91 -15.32
N ALA A 513 22.73 -32.61 -14.10
CA ALA A 513 23.56 -33.49 -13.29
C ALA A 513 22.80 -34.03 -12.07
N GLU A 514 22.77 -35.36 -11.89
CA GLU A 514 22.15 -35.99 -10.72
C GLU A 514 22.81 -35.51 -9.42
N GLY A 515 21.98 -35.10 -8.44
CA GLY A 515 22.42 -34.74 -7.08
C GLY A 515 22.89 -33.32 -6.86
N ALA A 516 22.92 -32.47 -7.89
CA ALA A 516 23.23 -31.06 -7.70
C ALA A 516 22.01 -30.28 -7.20
N SER A 517 22.16 -29.26 -6.33
CA SER A 517 21.10 -28.37 -5.89
C SER A 517 20.86 -27.25 -6.91
N LEU A 518 19.60 -26.84 -7.13
CA LEU A 518 19.29 -25.68 -7.95
C LEU A 518 19.86 -24.40 -7.32
N PRO A 519 20.39 -23.47 -8.13
CA PRO A 519 20.86 -22.19 -7.62
C PRO A 519 19.72 -21.42 -6.93
N ALA A 520 20.02 -20.71 -5.86
CA ALA A 520 19.12 -19.72 -5.31
C ALA A 520 18.85 -18.63 -6.35
N ASN A 521 17.68 -17.99 -6.30
CA ASN A 521 17.26 -16.94 -7.23
C ASN A 521 17.15 -17.36 -8.71
N LEU A 522 16.90 -18.64 -8.98
CA LEU A 522 16.61 -19.10 -10.33
C LEU A 522 15.23 -18.60 -10.79
N ARG A 523 15.15 -18.09 -12.02
CA ARG A 523 13.89 -17.66 -12.66
C ARG A 523 13.70 -18.33 -14.00
N VAL A 524 12.45 -18.63 -14.31
CA VAL A 524 12.04 -19.09 -15.65
C VAL A 524 11.50 -17.89 -16.44
N HIS A 525 12.00 -17.74 -17.66
CA HIS A 525 11.62 -16.66 -18.57
C HIS A 525 10.94 -17.22 -19.81
N LEU A 526 9.90 -16.53 -20.29
CA LEU A 526 9.31 -16.68 -21.63
C LEU A 526 9.68 -15.45 -22.46
N VAL A 527 10.23 -15.71 -23.65
CA VAL A 527 10.71 -14.69 -24.57
C VAL A 527 10.04 -14.89 -25.92
N PRO A 528 9.38 -13.89 -26.54
CA PRO A 528 8.66 -14.05 -27.80
C PRO A 528 9.61 -14.43 -28.93
N VAL A 529 9.21 -15.40 -29.78
CA VAL A 529 9.99 -15.85 -30.94
C VAL A 529 9.88 -14.86 -32.09
N GLU A 530 8.69 -14.27 -32.29
CA GLU A 530 8.41 -13.37 -33.40
C GLU A 530 9.23 -12.07 -33.31
N ALA A 531 9.91 -11.71 -34.42
CA ALA A 531 10.76 -10.51 -34.48
C ALA A 531 9.95 -9.22 -34.29
N GLU A 532 8.71 -9.19 -34.80
CA GLU A 532 7.82 -8.03 -34.67
C GLU A 532 7.42 -7.76 -33.21
N ARG A 533 7.51 -8.76 -32.35
CA ARG A 533 7.18 -8.68 -30.92
C ARG A 533 8.41 -8.53 -30.02
N ALA A 534 9.60 -8.49 -30.59
CA ALA A 534 10.84 -8.37 -29.84
C ALA A 534 10.92 -7.11 -28.96
N ALA A 535 10.28 -6.02 -29.39
CA ALA A 535 10.22 -4.78 -28.62
C ALA A 535 9.05 -4.71 -27.61
N ASP A 536 8.10 -5.64 -27.68
CA ASP A 536 6.90 -5.65 -26.84
C ASP A 536 7.18 -6.26 -25.46
N ALA A 537 7.45 -5.41 -24.47
CA ALA A 537 7.73 -5.85 -23.10
C ALA A 537 6.58 -6.67 -22.47
N LEU A 538 5.33 -6.51 -22.91
CA LEU A 538 4.17 -7.24 -22.39
C LEU A 538 4.15 -8.74 -22.82
N ARG A 539 5.03 -9.12 -23.74
CA ARG A 539 5.19 -10.52 -24.20
C ARG A 539 6.28 -11.27 -23.46
N TYR A 540 7.09 -10.57 -22.69
CA TYR A 540 8.11 -11.19 -21.85
C TYR A 540 7.51 -11.51 -20.50
N MET A 541 7.69 -12.72 -20.04
CA MET A 541 7.20 -13.15 -18.74
C MET A 541 8.30 -13.85 -17.95
N GLU A 542 8.22 -13.73 -16.65
CA GLU A 542 9.15 -14.38 -15.73
C GLU A 542 8.46 -14.82 -14.45
N THR A 543 8.95 -15.90 -13.86
CA THR A 543 8.52 -16.40 -12.55
C THR A 543 9.71 -16.95 -11.77
N SER A 544 9.66 -16.90 -10.44
CA SER A 544 10.64 -17.53 -9.57
C SER A 544 10.49 -19.04 -9.57
N VAL A 545 11.59 -19.74 -9.39
CA VAL A 545 11.62 -21.20 -9.18
C VAL A 545 11.60 -21.45 -7.67
N GLU A 546 10.68 -22.28 -7.22
CA GLU A 546 10.59 -22.71 -5.82
C GLU A 546 11.79 -23.60 -5.42
N SER A 547 12.02 -23.79 -4.14
CA SER A 547 13.13 -24.60 -3.63
C SER A 547 13.09 -26.07 -4.07
N ASP A 548 11.88 -26.59 -4.38
CA ASP A 548 11.68 -27.93 -4.91
C ASP A 548 11.76 -27.99 -6.47
N GLY A 549 12.12 -26.87 -7.09
CA GLY A 549 12.26 -26.74 -8.55
C GLY A 549 10.98 -26.38 -9.29
N LYS A 550 9.83 -26.29 -8.64
CA LYS A 550 8.57 -25.97 -9.30
C LYS A 550 8.52 -24.52 -9.77
N PHE A 551 7.76 -24.31 -10.86
CA PHE A 551 7.42 -22.97 -11.36
C PHE A 551 6.03 -22.97 -11.97
N ALA A 552 5.38 -21.79 -11.98
CA ALA A 552 4.10 -21.58 -12.63
C ALA A 552 4.04 -20.17 -13.26
N LEU A 553 3.49 -20.10 -14.45
CA LEU A 553 3.22 -18.89 -15.23
C LEU A 553 1.76 -18.93 -15.69
N GLY A 554 0.99 -17.92 -15.33
CA GLY A 554 -0.38 -17.70 -15.79
C GLY A 554 -0.49 -16.40 -16.58
N GLY A 555 -1.64 -16.16 -17.21
CA GLY A 555 -1.86 -14.94 -17.97
C GLY A 555 -0.98 -14.79 -19.21
N ILE A 556 -0.52 -15.89 -19.81
CA ILE A 556 0.39 -15.87 -20.95
C ILE A 556 -0.41 -15.58 -22.22
N ALA A 557 -0.05 -14.53 -22.93
CA ALA A 557 -0.61 -14.27 -24.25
C ALA A 557 -0.30 -15.44 -25.21
N PRO A 558 -1.28 -15.97 -25.97
CA PRO A 558 -1.01 -17.02 -26.93
C PRO A 558 0.05 -16.64 -27.97
N GLY A 559 0.92 -17.59 -28.32
CA GLY A 559 2.01 -17.37 -29.26
C GLY A 559 3.19 -18.31 -29.05
N ARG A 560 4.25 -18.08 -29.83
CA ARG A 560 5.47 -18.88 -29.76
C ARG A 560 6.52 -18.20 -28.92
N TYR A 561 7.13 -18.96 -28.01
CA TYR A 561 8.10 -18.45 -27.05
C TYR A 561 9.35 -19.33 -27.03
N TRP A 562 10.49 -18.72 -26.71
CA TRP A 562 11.60 -19.46 -26.11
C TRP A 562 11.38 -19.49 -24.61
N ILE A 563 11.67 -20.65 -24.00
CA ILE A 563 11.70 -20.84 -22.55
C ILE A 563 13.11 -21.11 -22.08
N LEU A 564 13.55 -20.44 -21.03
CA LEU A 564 14.86 -20.65 -20.41
C LEU A 564 14.81 -20.39 -18.91
N ALA A 565 15.69 -21.09 -18.17
CA ALA A 565 15.95 -20.82 -16.76
C ALA A 565 17.26 -20.03 -16.62
N ARG A 566 17.26 -18.97 -15.81
CA ARG A 566 18.38 -18.06 -15.60
C ARG A 566 18.47 -17.65 -14.14
N ILE A 567 19.70 -17.49 -13.60
CA ILE A 567 19.92 -16.89 -12.29
C ILE A 567 19.60 -15.39 -12.39
N ALA A 568 18.71 -14.90 -11.54
CA ALA A 568 18.46 -13.47 -11.42
C ALA A 568 19.73 -12.75 -10.92
N PRO A 569 20.04 -11.54 -11.41
CA PRO A 569 21.12 -10.75 -10.85
C PRO A 569 20.92 -10.56 -9.35
N ALA A 570 22.01 -10.61 -8.58
CA ALA A 570 21.95 -10.26 -7.17
C ALA A 570 21.53 -8.78 -7.05
N VAL A 571 20.47 -8.52 -6.32
CA VAL A 571 19.95 -7.17 -6.14
C VAL A 571 20.69 -6.52 -4.99
N ASN A 572 21.31 -5.38 -5.28
CA ASN A 572 22.04 -4.58 -4.29
C ASN A 572 21.08 -3.76 -3.43
N GLY A 573 20.15 -4.44 -2.72
CA GLY A 573 19.35 -3.81 -1.67
C GLY A 573 18.28 -2.80 -2.12
N ASN A 574 18.02 -2.66 -3.41
CA ASN A 574 17.01 -1.74 -3.94
C ASN A 574 15.76 -2.51 -4.38
N GLU A 575 14.70 -2.47 -3.56
CA GLU A 575 13.50 -3.31 -3.73
C GLU A 575 12.72 -3.05 -5.02
N ASP A 576 12.77 -1.82 -5.54
CA ASP A 576 12.08 -1.47 -6.78
C ASP A 576 12.80 -2.02 -8.02
N GLU A 577 14.14 -2.21 -7.94
CA GLU A 577 14.92 -2.90 -8.96
C GLU A 577 14.69 -4.41 -8.92
N GLU A 578 14.54 -5.00 -7.73
CA GLU A 578 14.30 -6.43 -7.56
C GLU A 578 12.99 -6.90 -8.19
N ARG A 579 12.01 -6.01 -8.26
CA ARG A 579 10.64 -6.29 -8.75
C ARG A 579 10.38 -5.79 -10.16
N ARG A 580 11.33 -5.10 -10.75
CA ARG A 580 11.22 -4.67 -12.14
C ARG A 580 11.47 -5.89 -13.03
N PRO A 581 10.50 -6.32 -13.87
CA PRO A 581 10.77 -7.37 -14.83
C PRO A 581 11.99 -7.00 -15.67
N LEU A 582 12.96 -7.90 -15.78
CA LEU A 582 14.21 -7.66 -16.53
C LEU A 582 13.94 -7.16 -17.95
N ALA A 583 12.87 -7.67 -18.57
CA ALA A 583 12.49 -7.31 -19.91
C ALA A 583 11.93 -5.88 -20.08
N PHE A 584 11.81 -5.09 -19.01
CA PHE A 584 11.31 -3.72 -19.12
C PHE A 584 12.33 -2.78 -19.79
N GLU A 585 13.63 -2.99 -19.56
CA GLU A 585 14.69 -2.26 -20.23
C GLU A 585 14.97 -2.85 -21.62
N ALA A 586 15.09 -1.99 -22.64
CA ALA A 586 15.33 -2.44 -24.02
C ALA A 586 16.63 -3.25 -24.16
N ALA A 587 17.70 -2.79 -23.50
CA ALA A 587 18.99 -3.48 -23.52
C ALA A 587 18.94 -4.87 -22.87
N GLU A 588 18.19 -5.02 -21.76
CA GLU A 588 18.01 -6.30 -21.11
C GLU A 588 17.10 -7.23 -21.94
N ARG A 589 16.05 -6.70 -22.62
CA ARG A 589 15.27 -7.50 -23.57
C ARG A 589 16.13 -8.07 -24.69
N ASP A 590 16.99 -7.24 -25.30
CA ASP A 590 17.87 -7.67 -26.37
C ASP A 590 18.88 -8.73 -25.90
N LYS A 591 19.40 -8.59 -24.67
CA LYS A 591 20.30 -9.58 -24.08
C LYS A 591 19.56 -10.88 -23.80
N LEU A 592 18.40 -10.83 -23.14
CA LEU A 592 17.59 -11.98 -22.82
C LEU A 592 17.15 -12.72 -24.10
N ARG A 593 16.84 -11.96 -25.15
CA ARG A 593 16.49 -12.57 -26.44
C ARG A 593 17.65 -13.33 -27.06
N ARG A 594 18.85 -12.75 -27.09
CA ARG A 594 20.05 -13.46 -27.61
C ARG A 594 20.34 -14.73 -26.81
N GLU A 595 20.22 -14.68 -25.50
CA GLU A 595 20.37 -15.85 -24.62
C GLU A 595 19.32 -16.92 -24.93
N ALA A 596 18.05 -16.51 -25.08
CA ALA A 596 16.95 -17.41 -25.40
C ALA A 596 17.10 -18.05 -26.79
N GLU A 597 17.54 -17.29 -27.79
CA GLU A 597 17.84 -17.80 -29.13
C GLU A 597 18.95 -18.87 -29.11
N SER A 598 19.99 -18.67 -28.27
CA SER A 598 21.08 -19.63 -28.13
C SER A 598 20.68 -20.89 -27.36
N ALA A 599 19.72 -20.81 -26.42
CA ALA A 599 19.21 -21.93 -25.66
C ALA A 599 18.33 -22.90 -26.49
N GLY A 600 17.73 -22.42 -27.57
CA GLY A 600 17.04 -23.23 -28.59
C GLY A 600 15.72 -23.89 -28.17
N MET A 601 15.26 -23.73 -26.93
CA MET A 601 14.02 -24.36 -26.45
C MET A 601 12.80 -23.50 -26.81
N LYS A 602 11.97 -23.99 -27.72
CA LYS A 602 10.75 -23.33 -28.19
C LYS A 602 9.52 -24.02 -27.67
N ILE A 603 8.51 -23.24 -27.35
CA ILE A 603 7.20 -23.67 -26.91
C ILE A 603 6.14 -22.89 -27.69
N ASP A 604 5.10 -23.55 -28.14
CA ASP A 604 3.93 -22.92 -28.78
C ASP A 604 2.74 -23.04 -27.84
N LEU A 605 2.20 -21.90 -27.41
CA LEU A 605 1.12 -21.81 -26.45
C LEU A 605 -0.16 -21.34 -27.17
N GLN A 606 -1.13 -22.26 -27.27
CA GLN A 606 -2.42 -21.99 -27.90
C GLN A 606 -3.37 -21.25 -26.92
N PRO A 607 -4.40 -20.54 -27.43
CA PRO A 607 -5.41 -19.95 -26.57
C PRO A 607 -6.03 -20.97 -25.61
N CYS A 608 -6.19 -20.60 -24.34
CA CYS A 608 -6.75 -21.41 -23.24
C CYS A 608 -5.95 -22.68 -22.91
N GLN A 609 -4.78 -22.87 -23.49
CA GLN A 609 -3.96 -24.05 -23.23
C GLN A 609 -3.45 -24.05 -21.79
N ARG A 610 -3.59 -25.20 -21.14
CA ARG A 610 -3.00 -25.46 -19.82
C ARG A 610 -1.96 -26.56 -19.99
N LEU A 611 -0.69 -26.16 -19.99
CA LEU A 611 0.42 -27.09 -20.08
C LEU A 611 0.98 -27.29 -18.66
N ALA A 612 0.76 -28.49 -18.12
CA ALA A 612 1.25 -28.91 -16.82
C ALA A 612 2.46 -29.84 -16.97
N ASP A 613 3.19 -30.04 -15.88
CA ASP A 613 4.29 -31.00 -15.76
C ASP A 613 5.42 -30.81 -16.79
N TYR A 614 5.63 -29.58 -17.26
CA TYR A 614 6.70 -29.27 -18.18
C TYR A 614 8.06 -29.38 -17.49
N VAL A 615 8.98 -30.16 -18.07
CA VAL A 615 10.33 -30.31 -17.55
C VAL A 615 11.29 -29.41 -18.32
N LEU A 616 11.88 -28.43 -17.62
CA LEU A 616 12.87 -27.52 -18.15
C LEU A 616 14.26 -27.91 -17.63
N ASN A 617 15.17 -28.36 -18.50
CA ASN A 617 16.53 -28.69 -18.10
C ASN A 617 17.38 -27.44 -17.92
N TYR A 618 18.00 -27.30 -16.76
CA TYR A 618 18.95 -26.23 -16.45
C TYR A 618 20.39 -26.70 -16.60
N ASN A 619 21.13 -26.08 -17.54
CA ASN A 619 22.55 -26.36 -17.78
C ASN A 619 23.39 -25.17 -17.28
N GLN A 620 24.22 -25.36 -16.26
CA GLN A 620 25.14 -24.33 -15.73
C GLN A 620 26.17 -23.81 -16.74
N THR A 621 26.49 -24.60 -17.77
CA THR A 621 27.56 -24.31 -18.76
C THR A 621 27.19 -23.22 -19.76
N SER A 622 25.95 -22.82 -19.86
CA SER A 622 25.47 -21.82 -20.85
C SER A 622 25.44 -20.37 -20.34
N GLN A 623 25.87 -20.10 -19.11
CA GLN A 623 25.90 -18.72 -18.60
C GLN A 623 27.28 -18.07 -18.75
N PRO A 624 27.37 -16.81 -19.22
CA PRO A 624 28.62 -16.07 -19.19
C PRO A 624 29.10 -15.93 -17.74
N LYS A 625 30.35 -16.28 -17.48
CA LYS A 625 31.00 -16.12 -16.17
C LYS A 625 30.76 -14.69 -15.67
N GLN A 626 30.07 -14.54 -14.55
CA GLN A 626 30.02 -13.25 -13.86
C GLN A 626 31.45 -12.81 -13.53
N PRO A 627 31.81 -11.52 -13.75
CA PRO A 627 33.09 -11.01 -13.30
C PRO A 627 33.14 -11.15 -11.77
N SER A 628 34.13 -11.86 -11.28
CA SER A 628 34.41 -11.95 -9.85
C SER A 628 34.67 -10.57 -9.30
N VAL A 629 33.78 -10.08 -8.44
CA VAL A 629 34.01 -8.86 -7.66
C VAL A 629 35.18 -9.16 -6.73
N LYS A 630 36.33 -8.53 -6.98
CA LYS A 630 37.46 -8.46 -6.06
C LYS A 630 37.21 -7.41 -5.00
#